data_870be8ce3ddf2de8633eb7f12c0502ef
#
_entry.id   870be8ce3ddf2de8633eb7f12c0502ef
#
_cell.length_a   1.000
_cell.length_b   1.000
_cell.length_c   1.000
_cell.angle_alpha   90.00
_cell.angle_beta   90.00
_cell.angle_gamma   90.00
#
_symmetry.space_group_name_H-M   'P 1'
#
loop_
_entity.id
_entity.type
_entity.pdbx_description
1 polymer ?
#
loop_
_entity_poly.entity_id
_entity_poly.type
_entity_poly.pdbx_seq_one_letter_code
_entity_poly.pdbx_strand_id
1 'polypeptide(L)'
;MSEIKSIHGRQILDSRGNPTVEVEITLENGSRGKSSVPSGASTGSQEAVELRDRDRPEFHGKGVYSAVTNINTEIQKTLIGKSVLEQNEIDKTLIELDGTENKSRLGANAILAVSLASAHSAASFLGKELFQYFNPSNCGLPVPQMNIINGGEHADNNIDIQEFMILPIGADSFSEALRLGVEVFHSLKSVLKNQGLSTAVGDEGGFAPNLPSNIAALDTIQAAIELAGFQSGKDIYLGLDVAASEFCEDGKYHFSSTGQTFDSDEFVEYLTKISTDYPIISIEDGLSEDDWAGWEKLTQSIGDRVQLVGDDVFVTNTTIFQAGINKGIANAILIKPNQIGTLTETFAALEMAESSNYTAIISHRSGETADTTIADIAVSSSATQIKTGSLSRSDRVEKYNRLLRIEEILAQDAVYLGQNAFSPLFDL
;
A
#
# COMPACT_ATOMS: atom_id res chain seq x y z
N MET A 1 34.40 5.01 -1.42
CA MET A 1 33.88 6.30 -0.90
C MET A 1 32.38 6.36 -1.02
N SER A 2 31.77 5.31 -0.42
CA SER A 2 30.32 5.13 -0.27
C SER A 2 29.79 5.81 1.00
N GLU A 3 30.68 6.57 1.69
CA GLU A 3 30.37 7.21 2.96
C GLU A 3 29.48 8.44 2.75
N ILE A 4 28.57 8.63 3.68
CA ILE A 4 27.66 9.77 3.75
C ILE A 4 28.45 11.04 4.06
N LYS A 5 28.39 12.01 3.15
CA LYS A 5 28.97 13.34 3.30
C LYS A 5 27.98 14.31 3.95
N SER A 6 26.74 14.28 3.54
CA SER A 6 25.69 15.13 4.11
C SER A 6 24.31 14.48 3.96
N ILE A 7 23.42 14.80 4.90
CA ILE A 7 22.01 14.46 4.88
C ILE A 7 21.25 15.77 4.98
N HIS A 8 20.25 15.99 4.11
CA HIS A 8 19.42 17.18 4.13
C HIS A 8 17.94 16.78 4.10
N GLY A 9 17.25 17.02 5.21
CA GLY A 9 15.80 16.88 5.32
C GLY A 9 15.09 18.19 5.02
N ARG A 10 13.95 18.09 4.34
CA ARG A 10 13.05 19.23 4.09
C ARG A 10 11.60 18.84 4.21
N GLN A 11 10.76 19.83 4.48
CA GLN A 11 9.32 19.67 4.39
C GLN A 11 8.87 19.91 2.95
N ILE A 12 8.05 18.99 2.42
CA ILE A 12 7.36 19.12 1.13
C ILE A 12 5.86 18.92 1.35
N LEU A 13 5.05 18.93 0.30
CA LEU A 13 3.62 18.64 0.36
C LEU A 13 3.31 17.29 -0.25
N ASP A 14 2.39 16.56 0.39
CA ASP A 14 1.79 15.33 -0.13
C ASP A 14 0.65 15.62 -1.12
N SER A 15 0.05 14.58 -1.69
CA SER A 15 -1.05 14.65 -2.65
C SER A 15 -2.34 15.26 -2.10
N ARG A 16 -2.46 15.38 -0.78
CA ARG A 16 -3.59 16.04 -0.08
C ARG A 16 -3.27 17.48 0.32
N GLY A 17 -2.06 17.98 0.00
CA GLY A 17 -1.59 19.30 0.39
C GLY A 17 -1.13 19.39 1.85
N ASN A 18 -0.96 18.26 2.54
CA ASN A 18 -0.40 18.23 3.89
C ASN A 18 1.14 18.16 3.83
N PRO A 19 1.84 18.74 4.83
CA PRO A 19 3.28 18.58 4.94
C PRO A 19 3.70 17.11 5.10
N THR A 20 4.82 16.75 4.44
CA THR A 20 5.54 15.50 4.67
C THR A 20 7.05 15.71 4.53
N VAL A 21 7.81 14.64 4.76
CA VAL A 21 9.28 14.69 4.83
C VAL A 21 9.91 14.20 3.53
N GLU A 22 10.88 14.95 3.00
CA GLU A 22 11.80 14.53 1.96
C GLU A 22 13.23 14.60 2.47
N VAL A 23 14.06 13.59 2.16
CA VAL A 23 15.49 13.55 2.48
C VAL A 23 16.32 13.39 1.23
N GLU A 24 17.42 14.14 1.15
CA GLU A 24 18.49 13.98 0.17
C GLU A 24 19.79 13.63 0.89
N ILE A 25 20.44 12.54 0.47
CA ILE A 25 21.77 12.13 0.95
C ILE A 25 22.77 12.33 -0.18
N THR A 26 23.92 12.96 0.14
CA THR A 26 25.05 13.12 -0.76
C THR A 26 26.24 12.35 -0.21
N LEU A 27 26.91 11.56 -1.05
CA LEU A 27 28.09 10.77 -0.71
C LEU A 27 29.39 11.53 -0.99
N GLU A 28 30.52 11.05 -0.45
CA GLU A 28 31.84 11.64 -0.65
C GLU A 28 32.30 11.65 -2.13
N ASN A 29 31.81 10.71 -2.95
CA ASN A 29 32.07 10.69 -4.39
C ASN A 29 31.15 11.59 -5.20
N GLY A 30 30.14 12.23 -4.57
CA GLY A 30 29.15 13.09 -5.21
C GLY A 30 27.87 12.39 -5.65
N SER A 31 27.76 11.05 -5.53
CA SER A 31 26.50 10.34 -5.76
C SER A 31 25.43 10.82 -4.78
N ARG A 32 24.18 10.83 -5.24
CA ARG A 32 23.03 11.30 -4.44
C ARG A 32 21.89 10.32 -4.50
N GLY A 33 21.15 10.26 -3.42
CA GLY A 33 19.85 9.60 -3.34
C GLY A 33 18.85 10.50 -2.63
N LYS A 34 17.60 10.40 -3.05
CA LYS A 34 16.50 11.19 -2.51
C LYS A 34 15.28 10.30 -2.33
N SER A 35 14.54 10.50 -1.24
CA SER A 35 13.25 9.87 -1.04
C SER A 35 12.31 10.77 -0.26
N SER A 36 11.01 10.58 -0.49
CA SER A 36 9.93 11.27 0.20
C SER A 36 8.97 10.24 0.80
N VAL A 37 8.47 10.48 2.00
CA VAL A 37 7.60 9.52 2.68
C VAL A 37 6.13 9.89 2.56
N PRO A 38 5.24 8.89 2.42
CA PRO A 38 3.79 9.10 2.40
C PRO A 38 3.22 9.28 3.81
N SER A 39 1.91 9.60 3.88
CA SER A 39 1.15 9.76 5.12
C SER A 39 -0.24 9.14 4.99
N GLY A 40 -0.70 8.39 5.99
CA GLY A 40 -2.04 7.80 6.02
C GLY A 40 -3.16 8.82 6.32
N ALA A 41 -4.41 8.49 5.93
CA ALA A 41 -5.63 9.14 6.42
C ALA A 41 -6.18 8.34 7.60
N SER A 42 -6.56 7.09 7.37
CA SER A 42 -6.78 6.06 8.39
C SER A 42 -5.42 5.50 8.83
N THR A 43 -5.27 5.15 10.09
CA THR A 43 -4.03 4.59 10.64
C THR A 43 -4.37 3.53 11.67
N GLY A 44 -3.82 2.34 11.52
CA GLY A 44 -3.90 1.30 12.54
C GLY A 44 -3.32 1.78 13.87
N SER A 45 -3.94 1.40 14.97
CA SER A 45 -3.60 1.89 16.32
C SER A 45 -2.17 1.55 16.76
N GLN A 46 -1.56 0.55 16.14
CA GLN A 46 -0.22 0.02 16.45
C GLN A 46 0.86 0.48 15.44
N GLU A 47 0.57 1.39 14.52
CA GLU A 47 1.57 1.90 13.59
C GLU A 47 2.70 2.67 14.30
N ALA A 48 3.90 2.65 13.70
CA ALA A 48 4.99 3.53 14.12
C ALA A 48 4.59 5.01 13.96
N VAL A 49 5.03 5.85 14.89
CA VAL A 49 4.53 7.23 15.03
C VAL A 49 5.05 8.14 13.93
N GLU A 50 4.16 8.67 13.12
CA GLU A 50 4.43 9.83 12.27
C GLU A 50 4.52 11.08 13.14
N LEU A 51 5.72 11.66 13.24
CA LEU A 51 5.95 12.84 14.07
C LEU A 51 5.40 14.11 13.41
N ARG A 52 4.40 14.72 14.04
CA ARG A 52 3.72 15.95 13.63
C ARG A 52 3.83 17.04 14.70
N ASP A 53 3.90 18.31 14.26
CA ASP A 53 4.02 19.50 15.14
C ASP A 53 2.63 19.94 15.67
N ARG A 54 1.96 19.08 16.43
CA ARG A 54 0.56 19.29 16.90
C ARG A 54 0.38 20.52 17.78
N ASP A 55 1.46 20.99 18.40
CA ASP A 55 1.51 22.15 19.28
C ASP A 55 1.70 23.48 18.54
N ARG A 56 1.89 23.45 17.20
CA ARG A 56 2.08 24.61 16.33
C ARG A 56 0.84 24.87 15.47
N PRO A 57 0.45 26.15 15.29
CA PRO A 57 -0.72 26.48 14.48
C PRO A 57 -0.48 26.33 12.96
N GLU A 58 0.78 26.39 12.51
CA GLU A 58 1.12 26.25 11.09
C GLU A 58 0.65 24.90 10.57
N PHE A 59 0.11 24.90 9.35
CA PHE A 59 -0.48 23.71 8.73
C PHE A 59 -1.54 23.01 9.61
N HIS A 60 -2.21 23.76 10.47
CA HIS A 60 -3.23 23.23 11.40
C HIS A 60 -2.70 22.09 12.32
N GLY A 61 -1.44 22.18 12.76
CA GLY A 61 -0.79 21.15 13.57
C GLY A 61 -0.27 19.94 12.80
N LYS A 62 -0.34 19.97 11.45
CA LYS A 62 0.15 18.89 10.60
C LYS A 62 1.58 19.11 10.09
N GLY A 63 2.30 20.14 10.57
CA GLY A 63 3.70 20.38 10.22
C GLY A 63 4.62 19.22 10.58
N VAL A 64 5.80 19.17 9.95
CA VAL A 64 6.83 18.14 10.18
C VAL A 64 8.21 18.75 10.49
N TYR A 65 8.23 19.97 11.01
CA TYR A 65 9.48 20.69 11.33
C TYR A 65 10.33 19.96 12.37
N SER A 66 9.70 19.32 13.36
CA SER A 66 10.41 18.55 14.38
C SER A 66 11.10 17.34 13.76
N ALA A 67 10.43 16.59 12.88
CA ALA A 67 11.02 15.48 12.14
C ALA A 67 12.18 15.96 11.24
N VAL A 68 12.00 17.05 10.51
CA VAL A 68 13.04 17.67 9.66
C VAL A 68 14.22 18.15 10.52
N THR A 69 13.97 18.71 11.69
CA THR A 69 15.03 19.13 12.63
C THR A 69 15.85 17.94 13.11
N ASN A 70 15.17 16.84 13.50
CA ASN A 70 15.83 15.59 13.90
C ASN A 70 16.76 15.06 12.80
N ILE A 71 16.31 15.09 11.53
CA ILE A 71 17.13 14.68 10.37
C ILE A 71 18.36 15.56 10.24
N ASN A 72 18.20 16.90 10.23
CA ASN A 72 19.26 17.86 9.95
C ASN A 72 20.24 18.07 11.12
N THR A 73 19.97 17.51 12.28
CA THR A 73 20.82 17.63 13.48
C THR A 73 21.31 16.27 13.97
N GLU A 74 20.51 15.56 14.73
CA GLU A 74 20.91 14.35 15.45
C GLU A 74 21.18 13.17 14.49
N ILE A 75 20.28 12.91 13.55
CA ILE A 75 20.41 11.81 12.58
C ILE A 75 21.62 12.07 11.67
N GLN A 76 21.72 13.26 11.08
CA GLN A 76 22.87 13.63 10.24
C GLN A 76 24.17 13.44 10.98
N LYS A 77 24.29 13.99 12.20
CA LYS A 77 25.51 13.89 13.02
C LYS A 77 25.93 12.43 13.27
N THR A 78 24.96 11.55 13.44
CA THR A 78 25.18 10.13 13.76
C THR A 78 25.60 9.32 12.54
N LEU A 79 25.09 9.67 11.36
CA LEU A 79 25.30 8.89 10.14
C LEU A 79 26.43 9.40 9.22
N ILE A 80 26.89 10.65 9.36
CA ILE A 80 28.04 11.15 8.58
C ILE A 80 29.23 10.20 8.73
N GLY A 81 29.85 9.84 7.59
CA GLY A 81 30.99 8.93 7.51
C GLY A 81 30.63 7.45 7.49
N LYS A 82 29.36 7.07 7.73
CA LYS A 82 28.90 5.68 7.55
C LYS A 82 28.71 5.37 6.06
N SER A 83 28.93 4.11 5.69
CA SER A 83 28.70 3.62 4.32
C SER A 83 27.22 3.38 4.06
N VAL A 84 26.68 3.90 2.95
CA VAL A 84 25.29 3.61 2.51
C VAL A 84 25.10 2.18 2.01
N LEU A 85 26.17 1.42 1.80
CA LEU A 85 26.08 0.02 1.39
C LEU A 85 25.68 -0.91 2.55
N GLU A 86 25.77 -0.40 3.79
CA GLU A 86 25.44 -1.14 5.01
C GLU A 86 24.03 -0.76 5.50
N GLN A 87 23.01 -1.02 4.66
CA GLN A 87 21.62 -0.62 4.96
C GLN A 87 21.13 -1.06 6.34
N ASN A 88 21.39 -2.33 6.71
CA ASN A 88 21.00 -2.88 8.00
C ASN A 88 21.63 -2.13 9.18
N GLU A 89 22.89 -1.71 9.05
CA GLU A 89 23.60 -0.94 10.10
C GLU A 89 23.07 0.50 10.18
N ILE A 90 22.68 1.10 9.06
CA ILE A 90 22.05 2.42 9.04
C ILE A 90 20.71 2.35 9.76
N ASP A 91 19.86 1.41 9.38
CA ASP A 91 18.51 1.26 9.95
C ASP A 91 18.56 0.92 11.44
N LYS A 92 19.44 -0.02 11.82
CA LYS A 92 19.69 -0.35 13.22
C LYS A 92 20.16 0.87 14.03
N THR A 93 21.09 1.66 13.46
CA THR A 93 21.56 2.89 14.10
C THR A 93 20.41 3.88 14.32
N LEU A 94 19.50 4.02 13.35
CA LEU A 94 18.34 4.91 13.46
C LEU A 94 17.36 4.44 14.54
N ILE A 95 17.07 3.14 14.61
CA ILE A 95 16.20 2.52 15.62
C ILE A 95 16.80 2.71 17.02
N GLU A 96 18.08 2.39 17.20
CA GLU A 96 18.79 2.57 18.47
C GLU A 96 18.87 4.04 18.89
N LEU A 97 19.06 4.95 17.93
CA LEU A 97 19.09 6.39 18.17
C LEU A 97 17.73 6.90 18.64
N ASP A 98 16.61 6.41 18.05
CA ASP A 98 15.26 6.72 18.52
C ASP A 98 15.03 6.17 19.93
N GLY A 99 15.30 4.90 20.16
CA GLY A 99 15.25 4.24 21.47
C GLY A 99 13.84 4.03 22.01
N THR A 100 12.79 4.29 21.22
CA THR A 100 11.39 3.99 21.58
C THR A 100 10.86 2.84 20.74
N GLU A 101 9.88 2.12 21.26
CA GLU A 101 9.31 0.93 20.59
C GLU A 101 8.66 1.29 19.24
N ASN A 102 7.97 2.43 19.18
CA ASN A 102 7.18 2.87 18.04
C ASN A 102 7.77 4.09 17.29
N LYS A 103 9.06 4.36 17.46
CA LYS A 103 9.79 5.48 16.81
C LYS A 103 9.20 6.87 17.10
N SER A 104 8.60 7.03 18.28
CA SER A 104 7.90 8.28 18.66
C SER A 104 8.84 9.46 18.96
N ARG A 105 10.13 9.25 19.25
CA ARG A 105 11.07 10.31 19.58
C ARG A 105 11.59 11.06 18.34
N LEU A 106 12.08 10.36 17.35
CA LEU A 106 12.59 10.95 16.10
C LEU A 106 11.50 11.10 15.05
N GLY A 107 10.53 10.19 15.08
CA GLY A 107 9.47 10.03 14.10
C GLY A 107 9.78 8.97 13.05
N ALA A 108 8.84 8.05 12.84
CA ALA A 108 8.95 7.03 11.80
C ALA A 108 9.11 7.66 10.40
N ASN A 109 8.49 8.82 10.15
CA ASN A 109 8.64 9.58 8.91
C ASN A 109 10.08 10.09 8.71
N ALA A 110 10.75 10.57 9.75
CA ALA A 110 12.14 10.99 9.68
C ALA A 110 13.07 9.79 9.42
N ILE A 111 12.86 8.70 10.16
CA ILE A 111 13.65 7.48 10.08
C ILE A 111 13.52 6.84 8.69
N LEU A 112 12.29 6.63 8.22
CA LEU A 112 12.03 6.01 6.92
C LEU A 112 12.60 6.85 5.76
N ALA A 113 12.42 8.16 5.78
CA ALA A 113 12.95 9.02 4.73
C ALA A 113 14.48 8.89 4.58
N VAL A 114 15.21 8.75 5.70
CA VAL A 114 16.66 8.54 5.69
C VAL A 114 17.01 7.13 5.25
N SER A 115 16.28 6.10 5.70
CA SER A 115 16.46 4.70 5.30
C SER A 115 16.31 4.55 3.78
N LEU A 116 15.23 5.06 3.20
CA LEU A 116 14.98 5.03 1.75
C LEU A 116 16.03 5.83 0.96
N ALA A 117 16.35 7.06 1.38
CA ALA A 117 17.34 7.90 0.71
C ALA A 117 18.76 7.26 0.74
N SER A 118 19.07 6.47 1.78
CA SER A 118 20.30 5.70 1.86
C SER A 118 20.36 4.63 0.77
N ALA A 119 19.29 3.87 0.58
CA ALA A 119 19.19 2.87 -0.48
C ALA A 119 19.28 3.49 -1.89
N HIS A 120 18.63 4.62 -2.12
CA HIS A 120 18.74 5.36 -3.38
C HIS A 120 20.18 5.85 -3.62
N SER A 121 20.88 6.32 -2.57
CA SER A 121 22.28 6.73 -2.66
C SER A 121 23.19 5.56 -2.98
N ALA A 122 22.94 4.39 -2.37
CA ALA A 122 23.68 3.16 -2.62
C ALA A 122 23.50 2.68 -4.06
N ALA A 123 22.28 2.64 -4.56
CA ALA A 123 21.97 2.31 -5.96
C ALA A 123 22.68 3.26 -6.93
N SER A 124 22.58 4.58 -6.68
CA SER A 124 23.28 5.62 -7.46
C SER A 124 24.80 5.44 -7.44
N PHE A 125 25.38 5.14 -6.27
CA PHE A 125 26.81 4.87 -6.11
C PHE A 125 27.28 3.68 -6.94
N LEU A 126 26.46 2.62 -6.99
CA LEU A 126 26.77 1.39 -7.73
C LEU A 126 26.41 1.49 -9.23
N GLY A 127 25.76 2.57 -9.68
CA GLY A 127 25.27 2.71 -11.05
C GLY A 127 24.17 1.70 -11.39
N LYS A 128 23.34 1.33 -10.41
CA LYS A 128 22.26 0.37 -10.56
C LYS A 128 20.90 1.06 -10.44
N GLU A 129 19.87 0.46 -11.04
CA GLU A 129 18.49 0.74 -10.69
C GLU A 129 18.19 0.28 -9.26
N LEU A 130 17.22 0.91 -8.57
CA LEU A 130 16.95 0.61 -7.18
C LEU A 130 16.48 -0.84 -6.97
N PHE A 131 15.58 -1.35 -7.82
CA PHE A 131 15.15 -2.75 -7.75
C PHE A 131 16.30 -3.74 -7.93
N GLN A 132 17.28 -3.43 -8.80
CA GLN A 132 18.48 -4.26 -9.00
C GLN A 132 19.45 -4.18 -7.83
N TYR A 133 19.46 -3.06 -7.11
CA TYR A 133 20.23 -2.92 -5.88
C TYR A 133 19.66 -3.79 -4.76
N PHE A 134 18.32 -3.80 -4.60
CA PHE A 134 17.66 -4.62 -3.59
C PHE A 134 17.82 -6.12 -3.89
N ASN A 135 17.51 -6.54 -5.09
CA ASN A 135 17.62 -7.94 -5.49
C ASN A 135 17.81 -8.08 -7.02
N PRO A 136 19.01 -8.42 -7.49
CA PRO A 136 19.27 -8.56 -8.92
C PRO A 136 18.65 -9.83 -9.55
N SER A 137 18.13 -10.76 -8.75
CA SER A 137 17.68 -12.08 -9.19
C SER A 137 16.17 -12.26 -9.25
N ASN A 138 15.41 -11.41 -8.57
CA ASN A 138 13.94 -11.44 -8.59
C ASN A 138 13.42 -10.35 -9.55
N CYS A 139 12.67 -10.74 -10.55
CA CYS A 139 12.19 -9.89 -11.63
C CYS A 139 10.69 -10.06 -11.90
N GLY A 140 9.92 -10.49 -10.89
CA GLY A 140 8.48 -10.60 -10.98
C GLY A 140 7.80 -9.24 -11.01
N LEU A 141 7.06 -8.93 -12.09
CA LEU A 141 6.21 -7.74 -12.15
C LEU A 141 4.90 -8.02 -11.40
N PRO A 142 4.58 -7.23 -10.38
CA PRO A 142 3.45 -7.51 -9.48
C PRO A 142 2.10 -7.29 -10.18
N VAL A 143 1.07 -8.02 -9.73
CA VAL A 143 -0.30 -7.73 -10.12
C VAL A 143 -0.76 -6.44 -9.44
N PRO A 144 -1.25 -5.44 -10.20
CA PRO A 144 -1.78 -4.22 -9.61
C PRO A 144 -3.21 -4.42 -9.10
N GLN A 145 -3.46 -4.02 -7.86
CA GLN A 145 -4.79 -3.83 -7.30
C GLN A 145 -5.19 -2.36 -7.51
N MET A 146 -6.02 -2.11 -8.52
CA MET A 146 -6.33 -0.76 -8.99
C MET A 146 -7.65 -0.28 -8.39
N ASN A 147 -7.61 0.67 -7.45
CA ASN A 147 -8.78 1.24 -6.80
C ASN A 147 -9.56 2.16 -7.76
N ILE A 148 -10.70 1.72 -8.31
CA ILE A 148 -11.47 2.47 -9.31
C ILE A 148 -12.75 3.13 -8.77
N ILE A 149 -13.27 2.69 -7.61
CA ILE A 149 -14.31 3.39 -6.84
C ILE A 149 -13.84 3.55 -5.40
N ASN A 150 -13.87 4.79 -4.92
CA ASN A 150 -13.55 5.17 -3.55
C ASN A 150 -14.84 5.34 -2.72
N GLY A 151 -14.81 4.87 -1.49
CA GLY A 151 -15.81 5.11 -0.45
C GLY A 151 -15.14 5.37 0.90
N GLY A 152 -15.86 5.19 2.00
CA GLY A 152 -15.34 5.36 3.36
C GLY A 152 -14.56 6.67 3.54
N GLU A 153 -13.43 6.61 4.23
CA GLU A 153 -12.56 7.77 4.48
C GLU A 153 -11.86 8.31 3.21
N HIS A 154 -11.88 7.58 2.10
CA HIS A 154 -11.23 7.99 0.83
C HIS A 154 -12.10 8.88 -0.06
N ALA A 155 -13.39 9.06 0.26
CA ALA A 155 -14.33 9.85 -0.53
C ALA A 155 -15.46 10.45 0.30
N ASP A 156 -15.85 11.69 -0.02
CA ASP A 156 -17.04 12.32 0.54
C ASP A 156 -18.29 11.82 -0.22
N ASN A 157 -18.72 10.59 0.07
CA ASN A 157 -19.89 9.95 -0.51
C ASN A 157 -20.56 9.01 0.53
N ASN A 158 -21.54 8.22 0.09
CA ASN A 158 -22.35 7.36 0.96
C ASN A 158 -22.00 5.86 0.86
N ILE A 159 -20.84 5.50 0.33
CA ILE A 159 -20.41 4.09 0.20
C ILE A 159 -19.63 3.72 1.46
N ASP A 160 -19.96 2.60 2.11
CA ASP A 160 -19.32 2.21 3.38
C ASP A 160 -17.96 1.54 3.17
N ILE A 161 -17.85 0.61 2.19
CA ILE A 161 -16.59 -0.05 1.84
C ILE A 161 -15.64 0.98 1.22
N GLN A 162 -14.40 1.01 1.71
CA GLN A 162 -13.44 2.06 1.41
C GLN A 162 -12.90 2.02 -0.02
N GLU A 163 -12.59 0.82 -0.55
CA GLU A 163 -12.05 0.68 -1.91
C GLU A 163 -12.64 -0.51 -2.65
N PHE A 164 -12.97 -0.25 -3.92
CA PHE A 164 -13.34 -1.27 -4.89
C PHE A 164 -12.28 -1.31 -5.98
N MET A 165 -11.56 -2.42 -6.04
CA MET A 165 -10.41 -2.60 -6.90
C MET A 165 -10.68 -3.57 -8.03
N ILE A 166 -9.96 -3.37 -9.15
CA ILE A 166 -9.85 -4.35 -10.24
C ILE A 166 -8.44 -4.92 -10.28
N LEU A 167 -8.35 -6.21 -10.59
CA LEU A 167 -7.10 -6.96 -10.69
C LEU A 167 -7.03 -7.63 -12.08
N PRO A 168 -6.24 -7.09 -13.03
CA PRO A 168 -6.15 -7.58 -14.40
C PRO A 168 -5.21 -8.79 -14.53
N ILE A 169 -5.54 -9.88 -13.83
CA ILE A 169 -4.70 -11.08 -13.72
C ILE A 169 -4.65 -11.94 -15.00
N GLY A 170 -5.60 -11.73 -15.94
CA GLY A 170 -5.62 -12.42 -17.22
C GLY A 170 -4.71 -11.81 -18.28
N ALA A 171 -3.95 -10.77 -17.98
CA ALA A 171 -3.01 -10.14 -18.89
C ALA A 171 -1.70 -10.94 -19.03
N ASP A 172 -1.05 -10.82 -20.19
CA ASP A 172 0.21 -11.52 -20.49
C ASP A 172 1.46 -10.70 -20.10
N SER A 173 1.29 -9.40 -19.78
CA SER A 173 2.38 -8.47 -19.42
C SER A 173 1.85 -7.39 -18.49
N PHE A 174 2.75 -6.69 -17.80
CA PHE A 174 2.35 -5.56 -16.94
C PHE A 174 1.76 -4.40 -17.77
N SER A 175 2.37 -4.10 -18.92
CA SER A 175 1.86 -3.08 -19.84
C SER A 175 0.44 -3.40 -20.35
N GLU A 176 0.16 -4.67 -20.62
CA GLU A 176 -1.19 -5.13 -20.98
C GLU A 176 -2.15 -5.03 -19.79
N ALA A 177 -1.73 -5.44 -18.59
CA ALA A 177 -2.53 -5.30 -17.36
C ALA A 177 -2.91 -3.84 -17.11
N LEU A 178 -1.97 -2.92 -17.30
CA LEU A 178 -2.23 -1.48 -17.16
C LEU A 178 -3.21 -0.98 -18.23
N ARG A 179 -3.10 -1.44 -19.49
CA ARG A 179 -4.03 -1.11 -20.56
C ARG A 179 -5.45 -1.57 -20.22
N LEU A 180 -5.62 -2.83 -19.79
CA LEU A 180 -6.93 -3.35 -19.37
C LEU A 180 -7.55 -2.46 -18.29
N GLY A 181 -6.77 -2.13 -17.27
CA GLY A 181 -7.23 -1.28 -16.18
C GLY A 181 -7.67 0.11 -16.66
N VAL A 182 -6.89 0.76 -17.54
CA VAL A 182 -7.23 2.08 -18.10
C VAL A 182 -8.52 2.04 -18.92
N GLU A 183 -8.73 1.00 -19.72
CA GLU A 183 -9.94 0.85 -20.53
C GLU A 183 -11.18 0.64 -19.66
N VAL A 184 -11.07 -0.16 -18.58
CA VAL A 184 -12.16 -0.29 -17.59
C VAL A 184 -12.41 1.01 -16.86
N PHE A 185 -11.38 1.73 -16.44
CA PHE A 185 -11.52 3.02 -15.77
C PHE A 185 -12.28 4.04 -16.63
N HIS A 186 -11.97 4.15 -17.92
CA HIS A 186 -12.69 5.03 -18.84
C HIS A 186 -14.12 4.55 -19.15
N SER A 187 -14.33 3.24 -19.23
CA SER A 187 -15.65 2.64 -19.36
C SER A 187 -16.50 2.93 -18.12
N LEU A 188 -15.94 2.80 -16.93
CA LEU A 188 -16.61 3.15 -15.67
C LEU A 188 -17.02 4.63 -15.65
N LYS A 189 -16.13 5.55 -16.09
CA LYS A 189 -16.50 6.96 -16.25
C LYS A 189 -17.72 7.16 -17.14
N SER A 190 -17.80 6.40 -18.24
CA SER A 190 -18.93 6.45 -19.17
C SER A 190 -20.21 5.90 -18.55
N VAL A 191 -20.14 4.78 -17.83
CA VAL A 191 -21.26 4.18 -17.10
C VAL A 191 -21.82 5.17 -16.08
N LEU A 192 -20.97 5.74 -15.22
CA LEU A 192 -21.37 6.72 -14.21
C LEU A 192 -22.02 7.97 -14.83
N LYS A 193 -21.40 8.51 -15.89
CA LYS A 193 -21.95 9.68 -16.61
C LYS A 193 -23.33 9.40 -17.20
N ASN A 194 -23.54 8.21 -17.78
CA ASN A 194 -24.84 7.83 -18.36
C ASN A 194 -25.93 7.66 -17.29
N GLN A 195 -25.55 7.32 -16.07
CA GLN A 195 -26.44 7.26 -14.91
C GLN A 195 -26.65 8.63 -14.22
N GLY A 196 -25.99 9.70 -14.71
CA GLY A 196 -26.06 11.04 -14.12
C GLY A 196 -25.29 11.16 -12.79
N LEU A 197 -24.37 10.25 -12.52
CA LEU A 197 -23.54 10.22 -11.31
C LEU A 197 -22.25 11.04 -11.44
N SER A 198 -21.66 11.43 -10.30
CA SER A 198 -20.41 12.14 -10.25
C SER A 198 -19.27 11.30 -10.84
N THR A 199 -18.41 11.95 -11.61
CA THR A 199 -17.13 11.40 -12.08
C THR A 199 -15.94 12.16 -11.47
N ALA A 200 -16.14 12.87 -10.36
CA ALA A 200 -15.07 13.36 -9.51
C ALA A 200 -14.33 12.19 -8.87
N VAL A 201 -13.05 12.40 -8.57
CA VAL A 201 -12.20 11.34 -8.01
C VAL A 201 -11.89 11.62 -6.54
N GLY A 202 -11.74 10.56 -5.76
CA GLY A 202 -11.30 10.61 -4.37
C GLY A 202 -9.78 10.77 -4.23
N ASP A 203 -9.30 10.59 -3.01
CA ASP A 203 -7.88 10.80 -2.64
C ASP A 203 -6.94 9.88 -3.42
N GLU A 204 -7.38 8.69 -3.76
CA GLU A 204 -6.59 7.69 -4.47
C GLU A 204 -6.82 7.63 -5.99
N GLY A 205 -7.60 8.56 -6.53
CA GLY A 205 -7.83 8.71 -7.96
C GLY A 205 -8.96 7.86 -8.55
N GLY A 206 -9.60 6.99 -7.77
CA GLY A 206 -10.84 6.30 -8.12
C GLY A 206 -12.04 7.24 -8.11
N PHE A 207 -13.11 6.92 -8.84
CA PHE A 207 -14.32 7.73 -8.83
C PHE A 207 -15.01 7.68 -7.46
N ALA A 208 -15.70 8.76 -7.11
CA ALA A 208 -16.41 8.92 -5.84
C ALA A 208 -17.90 9.23 -6.06
N PRO A 209 -18.68 8.35 -6.70
CA PRO A 209 -20.11 8.55 -6.91
C PRO A 209 -20.89 8.30 -5.62
N ASN A 210 -22.07 8.91 -5.49
CA ASN A 210 -23.08 8.45 -4.54
C ASN A 210 -23.84 7.27 -5.14
N LEU A 211 -23.72 6.11 -4.53
CA LEU A 211 -24.41 4.88 -4.93
C LEU A 211 -25.29 4.38 -3.78
N PRO A 212 -26.40 3.69 -4.06
CA PRO A 212 -27.37 3.30 -3.03
C PRO A 212 -26.86 2.21 -2.07
N SER A 213 -25.77 1.51 -2.41
CA SER A 213 -25.20 0.45 -1.59
C SER A 213 -23.82 0.01 -2.11
N ASN A 214 -23.09 -0.76 -1.32
CA ASN A 214 -21.84 -1.43 -1.74
C ASN A 214 -22.07 -2.40 -2.91
N ILE A 215 -23.21 -3.08 -2.95
CA ILE A 215 -23.61 -3.96 -4.06
C ILE A 215 -23.78 -3.17 -5.37
N ALA A 216 -24.37 -1.98 -5.32
CA ALA A 216 -24.49 -1.14 -6.51
C ALA A 216 -23.12 -0.67 -7.07
N ALA A 217 -22.12 -0.54 -6.21
CA ALA A 217 -20.75 -0.27 -6.66
C ALA A 217 -20.17 -1.47 -7.43
N LEU A 218 -20.33 -2.68 -6.91
CA LEU A 218 -19.92 -3.92 -7.59
C LEU A 218 -20.61 -4.10 -8.95
N ASP A 219 -21.93 -3.92 -9.00
CA ASP A 219 -22.72 -3.99 -10.25
C ASP A 219 -22.24 -2.96 -11.29
N THR A 220 -21.92 -1.73 -10.83
CA THR A 220 -21.42 -0.65 -11.70
C THR A 220 -20.06 -0.99 -12.29
N ILE A 221 -19.19 -1.61 -11.49
CA ILE A 221 -17.86 -2.07 -11.97
C ILE A 221 -18.03 -3.23 -12.95
N GLN A 222 -18.89 -4.20 -12.68
CA GLN A 222 -19.17 -5.29 -13.60
C GLN A 222 -19.63 -4.77 -14.97
N ALA A 223 -20.58 -3.83 -14.97
CA ALA A 223 -21.04 -3.18 -16.20
C ALA A 223 -19.91 -2.44 -16.94
N ALA A 224 -18.96 -1.85 -16.21
CA ALA A 224 -17.79 -1.18 -16.81
C ALA A 224 -16.82 -2.17 -17.44
N ILE A 225 -16.56 -3.32 -16.80
CA ILE A 225 -15.71 -4.40 -17.33
C ILE A 225 -16.31 -4.95 -18.63
N GLU A 226 -17.62 -5.24 -18.64
CA GLU A 226 -18.33 -5.71 -19.83
C GLU A 226 -18.32 -4.67 -20.96
N LEU A 227 -18.57 -3.38 -20.62
CA LEU A 227 -18.52 -2.28 -21.59
C LEU A 227 -17.12 -2.10 -22.21
N ALA A 228 -16.06 -2.38 -21.46
CA ALA A 228 -14.69 -2.39 -21.95
C ALA A 228 -14.38 -3.59 -22.85
N GLY A 229 -15.26 -4.59 -22.90
CA GLY A 229 -15.10 -5.80 -23.73
C GLY A 229 -14.33 -6.92 -23.04
N PHE A 230 -14.12 -6.85 -21.72
CA PHE A 230 -13.44 -7.87 -20.93
C PHE A 230 -14.41 -8.77 -20.17
N GLN A 231 -13.91 -9.95 -19.79
CA GLN A 231 -14.68 -10.94 -19.06
C GLN A 231 -14.30 -10.90 -17.57
N SER A 232 -15.28 -10.49 -16.74
CA SER A 232 -15.14 -10.53 -15.29
C SER A 232 -15.02 -11.97 -14.79
N GLY A 233 -14.10 -12.19 -13.85
CA GLY A 233 -13.77 -13.52 -13.35
C GLY A 233 -12.88 -14.36 -14.28
N LYS A 234 -12.28 -13.73 -15.30
CA LYS A 234 -11.31 -14.35 -16.18
C LYS A 234 -10.17 -13.39 -16.54
N ASP A 235 -10.50 -12.29 -17.23
CA ASP A 235 -9.50 -11.28 -17.61
C ASP A 235 -9.20 -10.36 -16.43
N ILE A 236 -10.27 -10.00 -15.70
CA ILE A 236 -10.23 -9.07 -14.56
C ILE A 236 -11.05 -9.66 -13.40
N TYR A 237 -10.46 -9.66 -12.23
CA TYR A 237 -11.10 -10.00 -10.96
C TYR A 237 -11.31 -8.74 -10.12
N LEU A 238 -12.07 -8.86 -9.03
CA LEU A 238 -12.36 -7.78 -8.10
C LEU A 238 -11.58 -7.96 -6.80
N GLY A 239 -11.24 -6.84 -6.19
CA GLY A 239 -10.72 -6.75 -4.82
C GLY A 239 -11.49 -5.72 -4.02
N LEU A 240 -11.52 -5.90 -2.72
CA LEU A 240 -12.10 -4.95 -1.77
C LEU A 240 -11.07 -4.57 -0.72
N ASP A 241 -11.04 -3.32 -0.32
CA ASP A 241 -10.57 -2.88 0.97
C ASP A 241 -11.79 -2.43 1.77
N VAL A 242 -12.16 -3.25 2.74
CA VAL A 242 -13.38 -3.02 3.52
C VAL A 242 -13.17 -1.96 4.57
N ALA A 243 -11.93 -1.88 5.13
CA ALA A 243 -11.56 -1.01 6.25
C ALA A 243 -12.60 -1.09 7.40
N ALA A 244 -12.94 -2.33 7.79
CA ALA A 244 -14.08 -2.60 8.65
C ALA A 244 -13.99 -1.97 10.04
N SER A 245 -12.78 -1.61 10.50
CA SER A 245 -12.58 -0.86 11.75
C SER A 245 -13.29 0.50 11.75
N GLU A 246 -13.39 1.16 10.58
CA GLU A 246 -13.95 2.51 10.44
C GLU A 246 -15.48 2.57 10.71
N PHE A 247 -16.17 1.44 10.57
CA PHE A 247 -17.62 1.36 10.84
C PHE A 247 -17.99 0.26 11.85
N CYS A 248 -17.02 -0.15 12.67
CA CYS A 248 -17.23 -1.08 13.78
C CYS A 248 -17.35 -0.32 15.10
N GLU A 249 -18.53 -0.39 15.73
CA GLU A 249 -18.80 0.20 17.04
C GLU A 249 -19.35 -0.88 17.98
N ASP A 250 -18.77 -0.99 19.18
CA ASP A 250 -19.17 -1.97 20.20
C ASP A 250 -19.28 -3.42 19.66
N GLY A 251 -18.36 -3.80 18.74
CA GLY A 251 -18.31 -5.12 18.12
C GLY A 251 -19.40 -5.38 17.09
N LYS A 252 -20.02 -4.34 16.56
CA LYS A 252 -21.01 -4.40 15.49
C LYS A 252 -20.59 -3.56 14.30
N TYR A 253 -20.87 -4.06 13.10
CA TYR A 253 -20.54 -3.41 11.84
C TYR A 253 -21.78 -2.69 11.28
N HIS A 254 -21.68 -1.39 11.05
CA HIS A 254 -22.80 -0.51 10.69
C HIS A 254 -22.64 0.06 9.30
N PHE A 255 -23.47 -0.37 8.35
CA PHE A 255 -23.54 0.26 7.03
C PHE A 255 -24.48 1.47 7.08
N SER A 256 -23.90 2.66 6.97
CA SER A 256 -24.65 3.92 6.93
C SER A 256 -25.50 4.05 5.66
N SER A 257 -25.01 3.52 4.54
CA SER A 257 -25.65 3.57 3.22
C SER A 257 -27.02 2.88 3.21
N THR A 258 -27.18 1.77 3.94
CA THR A 258 -28.39 0.93 3.94
C THR A 258 -29.09 0.87 5.30
N GLY A 259 -28.45 1.35 6.36
CA GLY A 259 -28.91 1.23 7.75
C GLY A 259 -28.84 -0.20 8.31
N GLN A 260 -28.11 -1.08 7.64
CA GLN A 260 -27.89 -2.46 8.12
C GLN A 260 -26.86 -2.49 9.24
N THR A 261 -27.08 -3.38 10.19
CA THR A 261 -26.13 -3.65 11.28
C THR A 261 -25.91 -5.14 11.37
N PHE A 262 -24.66 -5.54 11.55
CA PHE A 262 -24.25 -6.93 11.62
C PHE A 262 -23.46 -7.17 12.92
N ASP A 263 -23.63 -8.32 13.54
CA ASP A 263 -22.62 -8.82 14.45
C ASP A 263 -21.46 -9.46 13.66
N SER A 264 -20.41 -9.92 14.36
CA SER A 264 -19.23 -10.49 13.72
C SER A 264 -19.55 -11.69 12.82
N ASP A 265 -20.43 -12.60 13.27
CA ASP A 265 -20.82 -13.79 12.52
C ASP A 265 -21.65 -13.43 11.29
N GLU A 266 -22.62 -12.56 11.42
CA GLU A 266 -23.44 -12.03 10.32
C GLU A 266 -22.60 -11.30 9.28
N PHE A 267 -21.54 -10.58 9.71
CA PHE A 267 -20.66 -9.87 8.79
C PHE A 267 -19.72 -10.83 8.02
N VAL A 268 -19.24 -11.88 8.65
CA VAL A 268 -18.53 -13.00 7.98
C VAL A 268 -19.43 -13.65 6.92
N GLU A 269 -20.72 -13.89 7.23
CA GLU A 269 -21.68 -14.42 6.25
C GLU A 269 -21.90 -13.45 5.08
N TYR A 270 -22.00 -12.15 5.34
CA TYR A 270 -22.12 -11.11 4.30
C TYR A 270 -20.91 -11.14 3.36
N LEU A 271 -19.67 -11.12 3.88
CA LEU A 271 -18.46 -11.17 3.08
C LEU A 271 -18.34 -12.48 2.29
N THR A 272 -18.69 -13.61 2.91
CA THR A 272 -18.76 -14.91 2.26
C THR A 272 -19.72 -14.91 1.08
N LYS A 273 -20.90 -14.32 1.25
CA LYS A 273 -21.91 -14.23 0.22
C LYS A 273 -21.46 -13.36 -0.96
N ILE A 274 -20.97 -12.15 -0.72
CA ILE A 274 -20.55 -11.27 -1.82
C ILE A 274 -19.35 -11.83 -2.58
N SER A 275 -18.43 -12.53 -1.92
CA SER A 275 -17.30 -13.21 -2.59
C SER A 275 -17.71 -14.48 -3.37
N THR A 276 -18.96 -14.93 -3.21
CA THR A 276 -19.57 -16.00 -4.01
C THR A 276 -20.36 -15.44 -5.19
N ASP A 277 -21.05 -14.33 -4.96
CA ASP A 277 -21.92 -13.69 -5.97
C ASP A 277 -21.11 -12.89 -7.02
N TYR A 278 -19.92 -12.40 -6.65
CA TYR A 278 -19.03 -11.63 -7.50
C TYR A 278 -17.64 -12.29 -7.57
N PRO A 279 -16.87 -12.11 -8.65
CA PRO A 279 -15.51 -12.68 -8.77
C PRO A 279 -14.50 -11.90 -7.91
N ILE A 280 -14.74 -11.82 -6.61
CA ILE A 280 -13.87 -11.20 -5.63
C ILE A 280 -12.80 -12.20 -5.24
N ILE A 281 -11.54 -11.85 -5.51
CA ILE A 281 -10.38 -12.70 -5.24
C ILE A 281 -9.55 -12.21 -4.05
N SER A 282 -9.75 -10.97 -3.60
CA SER A 282 -9.01 -10.35 -2.50
C SER A 282 -9.92 -9.48 -1.65
N ILE A 283 -9.85 -9.61 -0.32
CA ILE A 283 -10.54 -8.78 0.66
C ILE A 283 -9.51 -8.34 1.70
N GLU A 284 -9.28 -7.03 1.77
CA GLU A 284 -8.44 -6.38 2.76
C GLU A 284 -9.30 -5.87 3.92
N ASP A 285 -8.79 -6.02 5.13
CA ASP A 285 -9.40 -5.60 6.40
C ASP A 285 -10.91 -5.86 6.47
N GLY A 286 -11.25 -7.12 6.14
CA GLY A 286 -12.63 -7.59 6.11
C GLY A 286 -13.33 -7.51 7.46
N LEU A 287 -12.60 -7.50 8.56
CA LEU A 287 -13.10 -7.30 9.93
C LEU A 287 -12.23 -6.27 10.65
N SER A 288 -12.74 -5.75 11.78
CA SER A 288 -12.02 -4.82 12.65
C SER A 288 -10.66 -5.40 13.11
N GLU A 289 -9.66 -4.51 13.30
CA GLU A 289 -8.34 -4.88 13.80
C GLU A 289 -8.37 -5.59 15.16
N ASP A 290 -9.42 -5.40 15.95
CA ASP A 290 -9.62 -6.02 17.26
C ASP A 290 -10.43 -7.33 17.22
N ASP A 291 -11.13 -7.63 16.12
CA ASP A 291 -12.02 -8.82 16.00
C ASP A 291 -11.28 -10.07 15.51
N TRP A 292 -10.27 -10.50 16.27
CA TRP A 292 -9.45 -11.67 15.92
C TRP A 292 -10.24 -12.98 15.83
N ALA A 293 -11.34 -13.10 16.56
CA ALA A 293 -12.21 -14.30 16.50
C ALA A 293 -13.01 -14.33 15.20
N GLY A 294 -13.50 -13.17 14.75
CA GLY A 294 -14.15 -13.03 13.44
C GLY A 294 -13.16 -13.28 12.30
N TRP A 295 -11.94 -12.76 12.39
CA TRP A 295 -10.87 -13.02 11.41
C TRP A 295 -10.56 -14.51 11.25
N GLU A 296 -10.48 -15.27 12.37
CA GLU A 296 -10.28 -16.72 12.33
C GLU A 296 -11.43 -17.41 11.58
N LYS A 297 -12.70 -17.04 11.88
CA LYS A 297 -13.88 -17.59 11.20
C LYS A 297 -13.92 -17.24 9.71
N LEU A 298 -13.59 -15.98 9.34
CA LEU A 298 -13.54 -15.53 7.95
C LEU A 298 -12.50 -16.34 7.18
N THR A 299 -11.31 -16.52 7.76
CA THR A 299 -10.21 -17.28 7.15
C THR A 299 -10.61 -18.74 6.93
N GLN A 300 -11.27 -19.36 7.91
CA GLN A 300 -11.78 -20.73 7.77
C GLN A 300 -12.89 -20.86 6.73
N SER A 301 -13.68 -19.80 6.52
CA SER A 301 -14.85 -19.84 5.65
C SER A 301 -14.52 -19.65 4.15
N ILE A 302 -13.55 -18.78 3.83
CA ILE A 302 -13.25 -18.40 2.44
C ILE A 302 -11.75 -18.30 2.11
N GLY A 303 -10.85 -18.52 3.06
CA GLY A 303 -9.41 -18.36 2.85
C GLY A 303 -8.80 -19.36 1.85
N ASP A 304 -9.53 -20.42 1.50
CA ASP A 304 -9.15 -21.39 0.46
C ASP A 304 -9.45 -20.94 -0.97
N ARG A 305 -10.15 -19.82 -1.15
CA ARG A 305 -10.56 -19.28 -2.47
C ARG A 305 -10.48 -17.76 -2.57
N VAL A 306 -10.25 -17.06 -1.47
CA VAL A 306 -10.12 -15.60 -1.40
C VAL A 306 -8.87 -15.25 -0.61
N GLN A 307 -8.06 -14.35 -1.17
CA GLN A 307 -6.96 -13.72 -0.45
C GLN A 307 -7.53 -12.78 0.61
N LEU A 308 -7.21 -13.05 1.87
CA LEU A 308 -7.61 -12.25 3.03
C LEU A 308 -6.39 -11.46 3.52
N VAL A 309 -6.42 -10.16 3.31
CA VAL A 309 -5.28 -9.27 3.53
C VAL A 309 -5.43 -8.55 4.87
N GLY A 310 -4.45 -8.72 5.76
CA GLY A 310 -4.38 -7.91 6.97
C GLY A 310 -3.54 -6.65 6.73
N ASP A 311 -4.16 -5.48 6.87
CA ASP A 311 -3.52 -4.16 6.93
C ASP A 311 -3.45 -3.68 8.37
N ASP A 312 -4.51 -3.09 8.90
CA ASP A 312 -4.54 -2.54 10.26
C ASP A 312 -4.36 -3.60 11.35
N VAL A 313 -4.79 -4.84 11.07
CA VAL A 313 -4.60 -5.97 12.01
C VAL A 313 -3.13 -6.37 12.16
N PHE A 314 -2.23 -6.06 11.21
CA PHE A 314 -0.81 -6.43 11.24
C PHE A 314 0.15 -5.24 11.22
N VAL A 315 -0.25 -4.10 10.66
CA VAL A 315 0.51 -2.84 10.55
C VAL A 315 1.97 -3.02 10.13
N THR A 316 2.25 -3.97 9.21
CA THR A 316 3.62 -4.31 8.77
C THR A 316 4.55 -4.74 9.93
N ASN A 317 4.02 -5.03 11.12
CA ASN A 317 4.78 -5.36 12.32
C ASN A 317 4.97 -6.87 12.46
N THR A 318 6.22 -7.34 12.39
CA THR A 318 6.56 -8.77 12.43
C THR A 318 6.12 -9.47 13.72
N THR A 319 6.08 -8.79 14.87
CA THR A 319 5.63 -9.35 16.14
C THR A 319 4.12 -9.62 16.13
N ILE A 320 3.34 -8.63 15.65
CA ILE A 320 1.88 -8.76 15.55
C ILE A 320 1.53 -9.78 14.46
N PHE A 321 2.22 -9.70 13.31
CA PHE A 321 2.04 -10.64 12.21
C PHE A 321 2.32 -12.08 12.60
N GLN A 322 3.40 -12.34 13.37
CA GLN A 322 3.68 -13.69 13.90
C GLN A 322 2.56 -14.20 14.82
N ALA A 323 1.96 -13.33 15.62
CA ALA A 323 0.82 -13.70 16.44
C ALA A 323 -0.41 -14.08 15.59
N GLY A 324 -0.65 -13.35 14.49
CA GLY A 324 -1.70 -13.64 13.51
C GLY A 324 -1.47 -14.98 12.81
N ILE A 325 -0.26 -15.23 12.33
CA ILE A 325 0.14 -16.51 11.72
C ILE A 325 -0.13 -17.68 12.68
N ASN A 326 0.26 -17.54 13.94
CA ASN A 326 0.06 -18.58 14.96
C ASN A 326 -1.42 -18.87 15.24
N LYS A 327 -2.31 -17.92 15.01
CA LYS A 327 -3.76 -18.06 15.14
C LYS A 327 -4.45 -18.48 13.84
N GLY A 328 -3.75 -18.47 12.71
CA GLY A 328 -4.31 -18.81 11.41
C GLY A 328 -5.33 -17.77 10.91
N ILE A 329 -5.09 -16.48 11.18
CA ILE A 329 -5.93 -15.39 10.68
C ILE A 329 -5.32 -14.77 9.44
N ALA A 330 -6.15 -14.41 8.46
CA ALA A 330 -5.75 -13.94 7.13
C ALA A 330 -4.91 -15.01 6.37
N ASN A 331 -4.47 -14.68 5.18
CA ASN A 331 -3.52 -15.48 4.38
C ASN A 331 -2.62 -14.58 3.51
N ALA A 332 -2.73 -13.27 3.73
CA ALA A 332 -1.91 -12.24 3.09
C ALA A 332 -1.66 -11.07 4.04
N ILE A 333 -0.60 -10.31 3.78
CA ILE A 333 -0.27 -9.09 4.52
C ILE A 333 -0.11 -7.92 3.56
N LEU A 334 -0.64 -6.76 3.96
CA LEU A 334 -0.32 -5.49 3.32
C LEU A 334 0.97 -4.92 3.91
N ILE A 335 1.87 -4.49 3.05
CA ILE A 335 3.18 -3.96 3.44
C ILE A 335 3.24 -2.47 3.13
N LYS A 336 3.26 -1.66 4.17
CA LYS A 336 3.40 -0.21 4.11
C LYS A 336 4.69 0.20 4.85
N PRO A 337 5.78 0.55 4.14
CA PRO A 337 7.07 0.86 4.80
C PRO A 337 6.97 1.91 5.90
N ASN A 338 6.05 2.87 5.80
CA ASN A 338 5.89 3.91 6.81
C ASN A 338 5.15 3.46 8.09
N GLN A 339 4.43 2.32 8.06
CA GLN A 339 3.82 1.74 9.27
C GLN A 339 4.87 1.18 10.22
N ILE A 340 6.05 0.79 9.69
CA ILE A 340 7.14 0.21 10.48
C ILE A 340 8.37 1.11 10.57
N GLY A 341 8.75 1.83 9.51
CA GLY A 341 9.67 2.95 9.53
C GLY A 341 11.09 2.71 9.05
N THR A 342 11.47 1.49 8.61
CA THR A 342 12.75 1.22 7.95
C THR A 342 12.61 0.19 6.83
N LEU A 343 13.54 0.21 5.85
CA LEU A 343 13.63 -0.83 4.82
C LEU A 343 13.95 -2.21 5.40
N THR A 344 14.86 -2.27 6.38
CA THR A 344 15.25 -3.54 7.01
C THR A 344 14.04 -4.22 7.66
N GLU A 345 13.22 -3.51 8.41
CA GLU A 345 12.01 -4.06 9.01
C GLU A 345 10.95 -4.40 7.95
N THR A 346 10.84 -3.59 6.88
CA THR A 346 9.94 -3.86 5.74
C THR A 346 10.28 -5.18 5.05
N PHE A 347 11.57 -5.41 4.74
CA PHE A 347 12.01 -6.68 4.14
C PHE A 347 11.88 -7.86 5.10
N ALA A 348 12.08 -7.66 6.40
CA ALA A 348 11.85 -8.72 7.39
C ALA A 348 10.38 -9.17 7.44
N ALA A 349 9.41 -8.24 7.27
CA ALA A 349 8.00 -8.60 7.18
C ALA A 349 7.68 -9.38 5.89
N LEU A 350 8.30 -9.03 4.76
CA LEU A 350 8.19 -9.74 3.48
C LEU A 350 8.75 -11.17 3.57
N GLU A 351 9.95 -11.34 4.14
CA GLU A 351 10.57 -12.65 4.36
C GLU A 351 9.73 -13.54 5.31
N MET A 352 9.11 -12.94 6.32
CA MET A 352 8.20 -13.65 7.23
C MET A 352 6.94 -14.11 6.48
N ALA A 353 6.36 -13.28 5.62
CA ALA A 353 5.19 -13.65 4.81
C ALA A 353 5.53 -14.85 3.90
N GLU A 354 6.61 -14.77 3.14
CA GLU A 354 7.06 -15.85 2.24
C GLU A 354 7.29 -17.16 3.00
N SER A 355 8.03 -17.10 4.12
CA SER A 355 8.35 -18.30 4.91
C SER A 355 7.13 -18.93 5.59
N SER A 356 6.03 -18.19 5.69
CA SER A 356 4.77 -18.63 6.33
C SER A 356 3.66 -18.95 5.33
N ASN A 357 3.95 -18.95 4.01
CA ASN A 357 2.99 -19.13 2.93
C ASN A 357 1.86 -18.08 2.92
N TYR A 358 2.15 -16.87 3.35
CA TYR A 358 1.29 -15.70 3.15
C TYR A 358 1.75 -14.94 1.90
N THR A 359 0.83 -14.47 1.11
CA THR A 359 1.16 -13.50 0.05
C THR A 359 1.39 -12.12 0.64
N ALA A 360 2.17 -11.30 -0.05
CA ALA A 360 2.44 -9.93 0.35
C ALA A 360 2.07 -8.94 -0.77
N ILE A 361 1.44 -7.83 -0.39
CA ILE A 361 1.07 -6.74 -1.26
C ILE A 361 1.82 -5.49 -0.84
N ILE A 362 2.64 -4.90 -1.70
CA ILE A 362 3.25 -3.60 -1.43
C ILE A 362 2.22 -2.50 -1.65
N SER A 363 2.08 -1.61 -0.67
CA SER A 363 1.02 -0.60 -0.68
C SER A 363 1.54 0.82 -0.56
N HIS A 364 0.82 1.73 -1.23
CA HIS A 364 0.87 3.18 -1.03
C HIS A 364 0.14 3.59 0.27
N ARG A 365 0.01 4.90 0.47
CA ARG A 365 -0.90 5.49 1.48
C ARG A 365 -1.84 6.50 0.78
N SER A 366 -2.87 6.93 1.50
CA SER A 366 -3.84 7.93 1.00
C SER A 366 -3.18 9.29 0.70
N GLY A 367 -2.20 9.72 1.49
CA GLY A 367 -1.35 10.89 1.22
C GLY A 367 -0.01 10.48 0.62
N GLU A 368 0.11 10.56 -0.70
CA GLU A 368 1.29 10.13 -1.45
C GLU A 368 2.14 11.31 -1.95
N THR A 369 3.34 10.98 -2.41
CA THR A 369 4.27 11.88 -3.08
C THR A 369 4.60 11.38 -4.49
N ALA A 370 5.51 12.05 -5.20
CA ALA A 370 6.04 11.57 -6.47
C ALA A 370 7.08 10.42 -6.31
N ASP A 371 7.39 9.99 -5.09
CA ASP A 371 8.30 8.89 -4.81
C ASP A 371 7.74 7.56 -5.35
N THR A 372 8.58 6.75 -5.97
CA THR A 372 8.19 5.49 -6.62
C THR A 372 8.84 4.26 -6.00
N THR A 373 9.50 4.41 -4.86
CA THR A 373 10.28 3.34 -4.20
C THR A 373 9.48 2.07 -3.98
N ILE A 374 8.18 2.17 -3.70
CA ILE A 374 7.31 1.00 -3.51
C ILE A 374 7.20 0.12 -4.77
N ALA A 375 7.32 0.68 -5.97
CA ALA A 375 7.36 -0.08 -7.21
C ALA A 375 8.65 -0.90 -7.32
N ASP A 376 9.80 -0.31 -6.93
CA ASP A 376 11.08 -1.01 -6.90
C ASP A 376 11.10 -2.11 -5.83
N ILE A 377 10.52 -1.87 -4.65
CA ILE A 377 10.37 -2.89 -3.59
C ILE A 377 9.50 -4.06 -4.09
N ALA A 378 8.36 -3.76 -4.75
CA ALA A 378 7.46 -4.80 -5.23
C ALA A 378 8.13 -5.75 -6.23
N VAL A 379 8.95 -5.23 -7.15
CA VAL A 379 9.65 -6.05 -8.16
C VAL A 379 10.81 -6.85 -7.57
N SER A 380 11.43 -6.36 -6.51
CA SER A 380 12.67 -6.91 -5.93
C SER A 380 12.47 -7.80 -4.70
N SER A 381 11.24 -8.03 -4.29
CA SER A 381 10.89 -8.80 -3.10
C SER A 381 10.02 -10.02 -3.42
N SER A 382 9.60 -10.75 -2.41
CA SER A 382 8.62 -11.84 -2.52
C SER A 382 7.18 -11.35 -2.67
N ALA A 383 6.94 -10.02 -2.69
CA ALA A 383 5.63 -9.48 -2.95
C ALA A 383 5.15 -9.84 -4.36
N THR A 384 3.91 -10.32 -4.43
CA THR A 384 3.31 -10.73 -5.72
C THR A 384 2.37 -9.68 -6.30
N GLN A 385 2.06 -8.66 -5.52
CA GLN A 385 1.06 -7.65 -5.86
C GLN A 385 1.49 -6.26 -5.38
N ILE A 386 0.91 -5.23 -6.00
CA ILE A 386 1.06 -3.83 -5.60
C ILE A 386 -0.30 -3.15 -5.56
N LYS A 387 -0.58 -2.45 -4.46
CA LYS A 387 -1.75 -1.60 -4.28
C LYS A 387 -1.28 -0.14 -4.28
N THR A 388 -1.56 0.60 -5.35
CA THR A 388 -1.05 1.97 -5.51
C THR A 388 -2.07 2.94 -6.09
N GLY A 389 -3.35 2.73 -5.76
CA GLY A 389 -4.46 3.59 -6.13
C GLY A 389 -4.95 3.37 -7.56
N SER A 390 -5.59 4.39 -8.11
CA SER A 390 -6.24 4.33 -9.41
C SER A 390 -5.31 4.76 -10.56
N LEU A 391 -5.90 4.84 -11.74
CA LEU A 391 -5.28 5.18 -13.03
C LEU A 391 -5.40 6.69 -13.33
N SER A 392 -5.56 7.49 -12.30
CA SER A 392 -5.59 8.95 -12.32
C SER A 392 -4.86 9.52 -11.10
N ARG A 393 -4.49 10.82 -11.15
CA ARG A 393 -3.61 11.53 -10.21
C ARG A 393 -2.15 11.10 -10.36
N SER A 394 -1.26 12.07 -10.53
CA SER A 394 0.17 11.82 -10.83
C SER A 394 0.89 11.06 -9.72
N ASP A 395 0.49 11.27 -8.47
CA ASP A 395 1.02 10.59 -7.29
C ASP A 395 0.77 9.06 -7.31
N ARG A 396 -0.26 8.62 -8.03
CA ARG A 396 -0.57 7.18 -8.26
C ARG A 396 0.08 6.68 -9.54
N VAL A 397 -0.15 7.39 -10.64
CA VAL A 397 0.28 7.00 -11.99
C VAL A 397 1.80 6.88 -12.09
N GLU A 398 2.59 7.66 -11.34
CA GLU A 398 4.06 7.54 -11.36
C GLU A 398 4.58 6.18 -10.90
N LYS A 399 3.90 5.49 -9.98
CA LYS A 399 4.25 4.13 -9.56
C LYS A 399 4.01 3.13 -10.70
N TYR A 400 2.89 3.25 -11.42
CA TYR A 400 2.62 2.46 -12.64
C TYR A 400 3.63 2.76 -13.75
N ASN A 401 3.94 4.05 -13.98
CA ASN A 401 4.96 4.44 -14.94
C ASN A 401 6.35 3.91 -14.58
N ARG A 402 6.68 3.83 -13.28
CA ARG A 402 7.92 3.20 -12.82
C ARG A 402 7.94 1.71 -13.16
N LEU A 403 6.85 1.00 -12.94
CA LEU A 403 6.73 -0.43 -13.30
C LEU A 403 6.85 -0.65 -14.81
N LEU A 404 6.28 0.21 -15.65
CA LEU A 404 6.49 0.17 -17.11
C LEU A 404 7.97 0.34 -17.47
N ARG A 405 8.67 1.30 -16.86
CA ARG A 405 10.12 1.49 -17.08
C ARG A 405 10.93 0.28 -16.62
N ILE A 406 10.53 -0.35 -15.51
CA ILE A 406 11.18 -1.59 -15.03
C ILE A 406 10.92 -2.73 -16.03
N GLU A 407 9.69 -2.88 -16.55
CA GLU A 407 9.37 -3.88 -17.59
C GLU A 407 10.25 -3.71 -18.82
N GLU A 408 10.45 -2.46 -19.30
CA GLU A 408 11.35 -2.17 -20.42
C GLU A 408 12.82 -2.52 -20.11
N ILE A 409 13.30 -2.24 -18.89
CA ILE A 409 14.68 -2.56 -18.48
C ILE A 409 14.89 -4.08 -18.41
N LEU A 410 13.90 -4.84 -17.93
CA LEU A 410 13.93 -6.29 -17.86
C LEU A 410 13.78 -6.95 -19.23
N ALA A 411 13.11 -6.29 -20.16
CA ALA A 411 12.90 -6.76 -21.54
C ALA A 411 12.36 -8.21 -21.59
N GLN A 412 13.13 -9.14 -22.15
CA GLN A 412 12.74 -10.55 -22.28
C GLN A 412 12.72 -11.32 -20.95
N ASP A 413 13.33 -10.78 -19.90
CA ASP A 413 13.34 -11.37 -18.56
C ASP A 413 12.18 -10.85 -17.70
N ALA A 414 11.36 -9.94 -18.23
CA ALA A 414 10.16 -9.44 -17.55
C ALA A 414 9.11 -10.56 -17.47
N VAL A 415 8.68 -10.85 -16.26
CA VAL A 415 7.61 -11.85 -16.00
C VAL A 415 6.49 -11.16 -15.23
N TYR A 416 5.34 -11.00 -15.88
CA TYR A 416 4.13 -10.57 -15.18
C TYR A 416 3.53 -11.76 -14.45
N LEU A 417 3.26 -11.60 -13.15
CA LEU A 417 2.85 -12.72 -12.31
C LEU A 417 1.43 -13.22 -12.63
N GLY A 418 0.50 -12.32 -12.99
CA GLY A 418 -0.86 -12.70 -13.36
C GLY A 418 -1.52 -13.61 -12.33
N GLN A 419 -2.09 -14.73 -12.77
CA GLN A 419 -2.71 -15.72 -11.88
C GLN A 419 -1.71 -16.33 -10.88
N ASN A 420 -0.43 -16.43 -11.23
CA ASN A 420 0.59 -16.98 -10.34
C ASN A 420 0.81 -16.14 -9.07
N ALA A 421 0.33 -14.90 -9.04
CA ALA A 421 0.38 -14.07 -7.84
C ALA A 421 -0.41 -14.66 -6.66
N PHE A 422 -1.36 -15.55 -6.93
CA PHE A 422 -2.23 -16.17 -5.94
C PHE A 422 -1.90 -17.66 -5.68
N SER A 423 -1.01 -18.28 -6.48
CA SER A 423 -0.66 -19.70 -6.38
C SER A 423 -0.20 -20.17 -5.00
N PRO A 424 0.42 -19.35 -4.13
CA PRO A 424 0.72 -19.76 -2.77
C PRO A 424 -0.52 -20.07 -1.92
N LEU A 425 -1.69 -19.53 -2.30
CA LEU A 425 -2.94 -19.64 -1.54
C LEU A 425 -3.91 -20.65 -2.17
N PHE A 426 -4.14 -20.54 -3.48
CA PHE A 426 -5.09 -21.36 -4.24
C PHE A 426 -4.80 -21.29 -5.75
N ASP A 427 -5.28 -22.28 -6.48
CA ASP A 427 -5.25 -22.30 -7.95
C ASP A 427 -6.50 -21.60 -8.52
N LEU A 428 -6.29 -20.76 -9.54
CA LEU A 428 -7.34 -20.01 -10.26
C LEU A 428 -7.71 -20.64 -11.59
#